data_cd5f3eaa6c59a84075045f287223609f
#
_entry.id   cd5f3eaa6c59a84075045f287223609f
#
_cell.length_a   1.000
_cell.length_b   1.000
_cell.length_c   1.000
_cell.angle_alpha   90.00
_cell.angle_beta   90.00
_cell.angle_gamma   90.00
#
_symmetry.space_group_name_H-M   'P 1'
#
loop_
_entity.id
_entity.type
_entity.pdbx_description
1 polymer ?
#
loop_
_entity_poly.entity_id
_entity_poly.type
_entity_poly.pdbx_seq_one_letter_code
_entity_poly.pdbx_strand_id
1 'polypeptide(L)'
;MDTIIRWLALPLGYIMEWCYRFIGNYGVAIIVFTLLTKVILLPLSVWVQKNSIKMVEMQPAINRIKARFFGDPDTIAEEQSKLYKAKKYNPLASLIPLAAQLILLMGVVGVIYNPLDHLFHLPAELIQAVNAVAAELTGTPLDSSSLQLAAVEAIKNPEYTNAFLALQPQFPNLDIPSILENIQRFDLNFLGINLSWNPSVVLGITIVVPIVAGASSWLLCVAQNRSNVLQAEQSKLNQYSMLALSVGLSLYLGFFVPAGIALYWVASNLFAIVQLYALNAVIPPKKYVDYKALEESREELAALEKLGEKHRLFHKSEEEKREKADYKRFFSIANKHLVFYAERSGFYKYYEALIRYLLKKTTVTIHYITNDPDDAVFALAEQQPRIKPYYIGVKKMIPLMMKMDADIVVMTTPDLDNYYIKRSLIRKDIEYIFVPHD
;
A
#
# COMPACT_ATOMS: atom_id res chain seq x y z
N MET A 1 -13.85 2.91 -16.44
CA MET A 1 -14.09 2.50 -15.03
C MET A 1 -15.54 2.10 -14.83
N ASP A 2 -16.47 2.82 -15.42
CA ASP A 2 -17.93 2.58 -15.29
C ASP A 2 -18.40 1.20 -15.73
N THR A 3 -17.82 0.64 -16.78
CA THR A 3 -18.17 -0.70 -17.27
C THR A 3 -17.84 -1.81 -16.25
N ILE A 4 -16.70 -1.70 -15.56
CA ILE A 4 -16.29 -2.68 -14.53
C ILE A 4 -17.22 -2.58 -13.31
N ILE A 5 -17.49 -1.36 -12.86
CA ILE A 5 -18.41 -1.10 -11.72
C ILE A 5 -19.79 -1.64 -12.04
N ARG A 6 -20.30 -1.37 -13.22
CA ARG A 6 -21.61 -1.87 -13.69
C ARG A 6 -21.68 -3.41 -13.73
N TRP A 7 -20.64 -4.05 -14.25
CA TRP A 7 -20.57 -5.52 -14.29
C TRP A 7 -20.54 -6.15 -12.89
N LEU A 8 -19.82 -5.53 -11.95
CA LEU A 8 -19.80 -5.96 -10.54
C LEU A 8 -21.13 -5.66 -9.83
N ALA A 9 -21.75 -4.55 -10.14
CA ALA A 9 -23.00 -4.12 -9.51
C ALA A 9 -24.21 -5.00 -9.92
N LEU A 10 -24.21 -5.59 -11.12
CA LEU A 10 -25.32 -6.42 -11.59
C LEU A 10 -25.70 -7.55 -10.63
N PRO A 11 -24.80 -8.51 -10.28
CA PRO A 11 -25.17 -9.59 -9.36
C PRO A 11 -25.46 -9.09 -7.95
N LEU A 12 -24.76 -8.04 -7.51
CA LEU A 12 -24.95 -7.44 -6.19
C LEU A 12 -26.29 -6.70 -6.11
N GLY A 13 -26.74 -6.09 -7.21
CA GLY A 13 -28.05 -5.44 -7.31
C GLY A 13 -29.20 -6.42 -7.07
N TYR A 14 -29.17 -7.60 -7.68
CA TYR A 14 -30.17 -8.62 -7.44
C TYR A 14 -30.21 -9.11 -5.98
N ILE A 15 -29.05 -9.28 -5.35
CA ILE A 15 -28.98 -9.66 -3.93
C ILE A 15 -29.54 -8.52 -3.06
N MET A 16 -29.22 -7.27 -3.36
CA MET A 16 -29.72 -6.10 -2.64
C MET A 16 -31.23 -5.93 -2.82
N GLU A 17 -31.73 -6.07 -4.05
CA GLU A 17 -33.17 -6.07 -4.35
C GLU A 17 -33.91 -7.14 -3.55
N TRP A 18 -33.39 -8.36 -3.53
CA TRP A 18 -33.94 -9.45 -2.74
C TRP A 18 -34.02 -9.11 -1.26
N CYS A 19 -32.93 -8.58 -0.68
CA CYS A 19 -32.90 -8.11 0.71
C CYS A 19 -33.97 -7.02 0.95
N TYR A 20 -34.05 -6.03 0.05
CA TYR A 20 -35.03 -4.95 0.18
C TYR A 20 -36.47 -5.40 0.08
N ARG A 21 -36.79 -6.31 -0.83
CA ARG A 21 -38.15 -6.88 -0.99
C ARG A 21 -38.68 -7.57 0.27
N PHE A 22 -37.81 -8.24 1.02
CA PHE A 22 -38.18 -8.89 2.27
C PHE A 22 -38.29 -7.94 3.46
N ILE A 23 -37.48 -6.86 3.48
CA ILE A 23 -37.31 -6.02 4.64
C ILE A 23 -38.13 -4.73 4.55
N GLY A 24 -38.25 -4.16 3.35
CA GLY A 24 -38.98 -2.92 3.11
C GLY A 24 -38.26 -1.63 3.55
N ASN A 25 -37.12 -1.71 4.23
CA ASN A 25 -36.28 -0.58 4.60
C ASN A 25 -34.89 -0.74 4.02
N TYR A 26 -34.42 0.28 3.27
CA TYR A 26 -33.16 0.18 2.52
C TYR A 26 -31.93 0.11 3.41
N GLY A 27 -31.91 0.83 4.53
CA GLY A 27 -30.78 0.77 5.47
C GLY A 27 -30.61 -0.60 6.10
N VAL A 28 -31.70 -1.21 6.54
CA VAL A 28 -31.68 -2.59 7.06
C VAL A 28 -31.31 -3.58 5.97
N ALA A 29 -31.79 -3.35 4.73
CA ALA A 29 -31.42 -4.19 3.58
C ALA A 29 -29.90 -4.14 3.30
N ILE A 30 -29.27 -2.97 3.39
CA ILE A 30 -27.80 -2.80 3.27
C ILE A 30 -27.09 -3.61 4.36
N ILE A 31 -27.55 -3.57 5.60
CA ILE A 31 -26.94 -4.33 6.71
C ILE A 31 -27.03 -5.83 6.46
N VAL A 32 -28.22 -6.34 6.10
CA VAL A 32 -28.43 -7.78 5.81
C VAL A 32 -27.63 -8.22 4.58
N PHE A 33 -27.63 -7.41 3.53
CA PHE A 33 -26.81 -7.63 2.35
C PHE A 33 -25.32 -7.74 2.72
N THR A 34 -24.82 -6.84 3.58
CA THR A 34 -23.43 -6.86 4.06
C THR A 34 -23.13 -8.16 4.80
N LEU A 35 -24.04 -8.61 5.66
CA LEU A 35 -23.90 -9.90 6.36
C LEU A 35 -23.84 -11.06 5.37
N LEU A 36 -24.74 -11.11 4.38
CA LEU A 36 -24.74 -12.15 3.36
C LEU A 36 -23.43 -12.21 2.57
N THR A 37 -22.90 -11.06 2.15
CA THR A 37 -21.63 -11.01 1.45
C THR A 37 -20.45 -11.51 2.31
N LYS A 38 -20.47 -11.25 3.63
CA LYS A 38 -19.47 -11.80 4.57
C LYS A 38 -19.60 -13.33 4.69
N VAL A 39 -20.81 -13.86 4.72
CA VAL A 39 -21.06 -15.31 4.77
C VAL A 39 -20.60 -15.99 3.47
N ILE A 40 -20.89 -15.40 2.31
CA ILE A 40 -20.43 -15.90 1.00
C ILE A 40 -18.90 -15.94 0.92
N LEU A 41 -18.21 -14.93 1.48
CA LEU A 41 -16.75 -14.86 1.51
C LEU A 41 -16.10 -15.60 2.69
N LEU A 42 -16.88 -16.26 3.55
CA LEU A 42 -16.35 -16.98 4.72
C LEU A 42 -15.31 -18.06 4.36
N PRO A 43 -15.48 -18.88 3.29
CA PRO A 43 -14.45 -19.85 2.89
C PRO A 43 -13.10 -19.20 2.59
N LEU A 44 -13.12 -18.04 1.93
CA LEU A 44 -11.91 -17.26 1.65
C LEU A 44 -11.27 -16.78 2.95
N SER A 45 -12.05 -16.28 3.90
CA SER A 45 -11.56 -15.82 5.20
C SER A 45 -10.95 -16.95 6.03
N VAL A 46 -11.53 -18.15 5.98
CA VAL A 46 -10.98 -19.37 6.60
C VAL A 46 -9.63 -19.75 5.98
N TRP A 47 -9.51 -19.68 4.66
CA TRP A 47 -8.26 -19.95 3.97
C TRP A 47 -7.16 -18.95 4.37
N VAL A 48 -7.50 -17.65 4.43
CA VAL A 48 -6.58 -16.60 4.87
C VAL A 48 -6.15 -16.80 6.32
N GLN A 49 -7.07 -17.18 7.21
CA GLN A 49 -6.77 -17.49 8.62
C GLN A 49 -5.77 -18.66 8.72
N LYS A 50 -5.99 -19.75 7.97
CA LYS A 50 -5.08 -20.89 7.92
C LYS A 50 -3.70 -20.51 7.38
N ASN A 51 -3.63 -19.63 6.38
CA ASN A 51 -2.36 -19.13 5.88
C ASN A 51 -1.65 -18.24 6.90
N SER A 52 -2.40 -17.41 7.65
CA SER A 52 -1.86 -16.58 8.74
C SER A 52 -1.23 -17.41 9.85
N ILE A 53 -1.78 -18.58 10.18
CA ILE A 53 -1.20 -19.51 11.17
C ILE A 53 0.19 -19.97 10.75
N LYS A 54 0.42 -20.25 9.47
CA LYS A 54 1.76 -20.62 8.97
C LYS A 54 2.79 -19.52 9.23
N MET A 55 2.38 -18.25 9.12
CA MET A 55 3.24 -17.12 9.45
C MET A 55 3.61 -17.11 10.93
N VAL A 56 2.62 -17.37 11.80
CA VAL A 56 2.84 -17.46 13.25
C VAL A 56 3.84 -18.57 13.60
N GLU A 57 3.69 -19.75 13.00
CA GLU A 57 4.61 -20.87 13.19
C GLU A 57 6.03 -20.59 12.70
N MET A 58 6.17 -19.81 11.63
CA MET A 58 7.46 -19.49 11.03
C MET A 58 8.18 -18.32 11.70
N GLN A 59 7.49 -17.51 12.51
CA GLN A 59 8.05 -16.26 13.01
C GLN A 59 9.38 -16.43 13.78
N PRO A 60 9.55 -17.46 14.66
CA PRO A 60 10.85 -17.69 15.29
C PRO A 60 11.99 -17.96 14.29
N ALA A 61 11.70 -18.72 13.22
CA ALA A 61 12.67 -18.99 12.17
C ALA A 61 13.01 -17.72 11.38
N ILE A 62 12.01 -16.87 11.11
CA ILE A 62 12.21 -15.57 10.45
C ILE A 62 13.10 -14.67 11.29
N ASN A 63 12.84 -14.58 12.60
CA ASN A 63 13.66 -13.79 13.53
C ASN A 63 15.12 -14.28 13.54
N ARG A 64 15.34 -15.61 13.58
CA ARG A 64 16.68 -16.18 13.49
C ARG A 64 17.39 -15.93 12.16
N ILE A 65 16.65 -15.96 11.03
CA ILE A 65 17.21 -15.56 9.72
C ILE A 65 17.66 -14.10 9.76
N LYS A 66 16.83 -13.19 10.29
CA LYS A 66 17.17 -11.77 10.42
C LYS A 66 18.37 -11.55 11.35
N ALA A 67 18.46 -12.31 12.45
CA ALA A 67 19.59 -12.24 13.36
C ALA A 67 20.88 -12.77 12.72
N ARG A 68 20.80 -13.94 12.05
CA ARG A 68 21.96 -14.58 11.42
C ARG A 68 22.59 -13.75 10.28
N PHE A 69 21.75 -13.09 9.48
CA PHE A 69 22.18 -12.27 8.35
C PHE A 69 21.98 -10.78 8.61
N PHE A 70 22.10 -10.38 9.89
CA PHE A 70 21.88 -9.00 10.31
C PHE A 70 22.77 -8.03 9.52
N GLY A 71 22.11 -7.03 8.90
CA GLY A 71 22.80 -6.04 8.05
C GLY A 71 22.83 -6.41 6.55
N ASP A 72 22.42 -7.62 6.17
CA ASP A 72 22.33 -8.04 4.76
C ASP A 72 20.85 -8.29 4.36
N PRO A 73 20.14 -7.27 3.89
CA PRO A 73 18.71 -7.36 3.56
C PRO A 73 18.44 -8.30 2.37
N ASP A 74 19.37 -8.44 1.45
CA ASP A 74 19.20 -9.26 0.26
C ASP A 74 19.22 -10.75 0.62
N THR A 75 20.20 -11.16 1.40
CA THR A 75 20.30 -12.54 1.92
C THR A 75 19.12 -12.87 2.85
N ILE A 76 18.69 -11.92 3.69
CA ILE A 76 17.50 -12.09 4.53
C ILE A 76 16.26 -12.35 3.66
N ALA A 77 16.05 -11.57 2.61
CA ALA A 77 14.90 -11.72 1.71
C ALA A 77 14.94 -13.07 0.97
N GLU A 78 16.10 -13.51 0.53
CA GLU A 78 16.28 -14.80 -0.16
C GLU A 78 15.96 -15.97 0.78
N GLU A 79 16.52 -16.01 1.98
CA GLU A 79 16.32 -17.07 2.96
C GLU A 79 14.86 -17.11 3.45
N GLN A 80 14.23 -15.96 3.65
CA GLN A 80 12.79 -15.87 3.96
C GLN A 80 11.94 -16.43 2.80
N SER A 81 12.29 -16.13 1.55
CA SER A 81 11.60 -16.67 0.38
C SER A 81 11.71 -18.20 0.30
N LYS A 82 12.89 -18.77 0.59
CA LYS A 82 13.09 -20.22 0.68
C LYS A 82 12.20 -20.84 1.77
N LEU A 83 12.16 -20.21 2.95
CA LEU A 83 11.30 -20.65 4.06
C LEU A 83 9.82 -20.62 3.69
N TYR A 84 9.34 -19.55 3.03
CA TYR A 84 7.95 -19.41 2.58
C TYR A 84 7.56 -20.50 1.59
N LYS A 85 8.44 -20.79 0.63
CA LYS A 85 8.23 -21.88 -0.34
C LYS A 85 8.17 -23.24 0.36
N ALA A 86 9.09 -23.52 1.28
CA ALA A 86 9.13 -24.78 2.02
C ALA A 86 7.86 -25.01 2.86
N LYS A 87 7.33 -23.97 3.47
CA LYS A 87 6.11 -24.01 4.30
C LYS A 87 4.81 -23.80 3.49
N LYS A 88 4.89 -23.65 2.17
CA LYS A 88 3.74 -23.35 1.30
C LYS A 88 2.94 -22.15 1.83
N TYR A 89 3.64 -21.12 2.30
CA TYR A 89 3.06 -19.86 2.75
C TYR A 89 2.96 -18.89 1.58
N ASN A 90 1.79 -18.23 1.47
CA ASN A 90 1.58 -17.18 0.49
C ASN A 90 1.58 -15.79 1.19
N PRO A 91 2.61 -14.97 1.00
CA PRO A 91 2.66 -13.63 1.61
C PRO A 91 1.56 -12.69 1.08
N LEU A 92 1.07 -12.90 -0.14
CA LEU A 92 -0.01 -12.11 -0.73
C LEU A 92 -1.39 -12.46 -0.18
N ALA A 93 -1.55 -13.59 0.53
CA ALA A 93 -2.83 -14.00 1.08
C ALA A 93 -3.43 -12.97 2.06
N SER A 94 -2.60 -12.19 2.74
CA SER A 94 -3.05 -11.10 3.62
C SER A 94 -3.70 -9.92 2.88
N LEU A 95 -3.41 -9.74 1.59
CA LEU A 95 -3.98 -8.69 0.76
C LEU A 95 -5.32 -9.10 0.12
N ILE A 96 -5.62 -10.39 0.04
CA ILE A 96 -6.82 -10.90 -0.62
C ILE A 96 -8.12 -10.40 0.03
N PRO A 97 -8.26 -10.35 1.38
CA PRO A 97 -9.46 -9.78 2.00
C PRO A 97 -9.66 -8.31 1.65
N LEU A 98 -8.58 -7.53 1.60
CA LEU A 98 -8.64 -6.12 1.22
C LEU A 98 -9.08 -5.97 -0.24
N ALA A 99 -8.50 -6.75 -1.15
CA ALA A 99 -8.89 -6.74 -2.57
C ALA A 99 -10.36 -7.13 -2.74
N ALA A 100 -10.82 -8.19 -2.07
CA ALA A 100 -12.23 -8.61 -2.09
C ALA A 100 -13.16 -7.52 -1.54
N GLN A 101 -12.77 -6.85 -0.45
CA GLN A 101 -13.54 -5.75 0.13
C GLN A 101 -13.62 -4.54 -0.81
N LEU A 102 -12.55 -4.19 -1.52
CA LEU A 102 -12.56 -3.10 -2.50
C LEU A 102 -13.45 -3.44 -3.70
N ILE A 103 -13.40 -4.67 -4.20
CA ILE A 103 -14.26 -5.14 -5.29
C ILE A 103 -15.73 -5.07 -4.87
N LEU A 104 -16.07 -5.56 -3.68
CA LEU A 104 -17.44 -5.45 -3.15
C LEU A 104 -17.86 -3.99 -2.97
N LEU A 105 -16.99 -3.14 -2.43
CA LEU A 105 -17.26 -1.72 -2.27
C LEU A 105 -17.58 -1.07 -3.62
N MET A 106 -16.79 -1.34 -4.67
CA MET A 106 -17.04 -0.82 -6.02
C MET A 106 -18.42 -1.25 -6.55
N GLY A 107 -18.78 -2.54 -6.36
CA GLY A 107 -20.08 -3.04 -6.76
C GLY A 107 -21.23 -2.41 -5.98
N VAL A 108 -21.09 -2.26 -4.66
CA VAL A 108 -22.09 -1.59 -3.80
C VAL A 108 -22.23 -0.11 -4.14
N VAL A 109 -21.13 0.57 -4.42
CA VAL A 109 -21.14 1.95 -4.93
C VAL A 109 -22.00 2.03 -6.21
N GLY A 110 -21.80 1.10 -7.15
CA GLY A 110 -22.60 1.02 -8.36
C GLY A 110 -24.09 0.85 -8.07
N VAL A 111 -24.47 -0.06 -7.16
CA VAL A 111 -25.87 -0.30 -6.77
C VAL A 111 -26.49 0.92 -6.12
N ILE A 112 -25.81 1.55 -5.17
CA ILE A 112 -26.36 2.68 -4.40
C ILE A 112 -26.47 3.94 -5.25
N TYR A 113 -25.51 4.22 -6.12
CA TYR A 113 -25.57 5.38 -7.02
C TYR A 113 -26.57 5.19 -8.18
N ASN A 114 -26.86 3.94 -8.58
CA ASN A 114 -27.69 3.63 -9.72
C ASN A 114 -28.90 2.74 -9.35
N PRO A 115 -29.78 3.18 -8.43
CA PRO A 115 -30.90 2.37 -7.97
C PRO A 115 -31.91 2.07 -9.07
N LEU A 116 -32.11 2.96 -10.04
CA LEU A 116 -33.03 2.75 -11.14
C LEU A 116 -32.61 1.57 -12.05
N ASP A 117 -31.30 1.39 -12.24
CA ASP A 117 -30.72 0.27 -13.02
C ASP A 117 -30.68 -1.02 -12.18
N HIS A 118 -30.16 -0.97 -10.95
CA HIS A 118 -29.79 -2.16 -10.19
C HIS A 118 -30.82 -2.65 -9.17
N LEU A 119 -31.78 -1.80 -8.75
CA LEU A 119 -32.83 -2.16 -7.83
C LEU A 119 -34.21 -2.25 -8.53
N PHE A 120 -34.50 -1.30 -9.41
CA PHE A 120 -35.75 -1.26 -10.12
C PHE A 120 -35.69 -1.90 -11.51
N HIS A 121 -34.49 -2.20 -12.01
CA HIS A 121 -34.24 -2.84 -13.31
C HIS A 121 -34.99 -2.17 -14.47
N LEU A 122 -35.03 -0.84 -14.47
CA LEU A 122 -35.72 -0.09 -15.52
C LEU A 122 -34.94 -0.16 -16.85
N PRO A 123 -35.68 -0.12 -18.01
CA PRO A 123 -35.03 -0.04 -19.30
C PRO A 123 -34.09 1.18 -19.42
N ALA A 124 -32.96 1.01 -20.10
CA ALA A 124 -31.93 2.07 -20.21
C ALA A 124 -32.49 3.36 -20.82
N GLU A 125 -33.36 3.26 -21.79
CA GLU A 125 -34.02 4.40 -22.45
C GLU A 125 -34.92 5.18 -21.46
N LEU A 126 -35.65 4.48 -20.59
CA LEU A 126 -36.48 5.10 -19.56
C LEU A 126 -35.56 5.77 -18.50
N ILE A 127 -34.47 5.12 -18.08
CA ILE A 127 -33.50 5.70 -17.15
C ILE A 127 -32.93 7.00 -17.71
N GLN A 128 -32.58 7.05 -19.00
CA GLN A 128 -32.06 8.26 -19.65
C GLN A 128 -33.12 9.37 -19.65
N ALA A 129 -34.37 9.07 -19.96
CA ALA A 129 -35.45 10.05 -19.96
C ALA A 129 -35.74 10.58 -18.55
N VAL A 130 -35.80 9.69 -17.55
CA VAL A 130 -36.01 10.06 -16.14
C VAL A 130 -34.84 10.91 -15.63
N ASN A 131 -33.61 10.55 -15.97
CA ASN A 131 -32.41 11.31 -15.61
C ASN A 131 -32.41 12.70 -16.25
N ALA A 132 -32.84 12.84 -17.50
CA ALA A 132 -32.94 14.15 -18.19
C ALA A 132 -33.95 15.07 -17.46
N VAL A 133 -35.12 14.55 -17.13
CA VAL A 133 -36.14 15.30 -16.33
C VAL A 133 -35.61 15.67 -14.95
N ALA A 134 -34.96 14.73 -14.26
CA ALA A 134 -34.38 14.99 -12.95
C ALA A 134 -33.26 16.05 -12.99
N ALA A 135 -32.40 16.00 -14.00
CA ALA A 135 -31.31 16.99 -14.18
C ALA A 135 -31.87 18.41 -14.35
N GLU A 136 -32.96 18.56 -15.15
CA GLU A 136 -33.61 19.85 -15.36
C GLU A 136 -34.26 20.36 -14.07
N LEU A 137 -34.94 19.50 -13.31
CA LEU A 137 -35.65 19.87 -12.09
C LEU A 137 -34.74 20.16 -10.90
N THR A 138 -33.65 19.41 -10.77
CA THR A 138 -32.75 19.49 -9.60
C THR A 138 -31.49 20.29 -9.83
N GLY A 139 -31.17 20.61 -11.09
CA GLY A 139 -29.91 21.25 -11.46
C GLY A 139 -28.70 20.30 -11.37
N THR A 140 -28.91 18.99 -11.20
CA THR A 140 -27.83 18.01 -11.14
C THR A 140 -27.26 17.77 -12.53
N PRO A 141 -25.91 17.86 -12.73
CA PRO A 141 -25.30 17.62 -14.04
C PRO A 141 -25.61 16.23 -14.59
N LEU A 142 -25.82 16.11 -15.90
CA LEU A 142 -26.12 14.84 -16.59
C LEU A 142 -25.01 13.80 -16.46
N ASP A 143 -23.79 14.22 -16.29
CA ASP A 143 -22.61 13.37 -16.08
C ASP A 143 -22.33 13.04 -14.59
N SER A 144 -23.19 13.52 -13.69
CA SER A 144 -23.03 13.26 -12.26
C SER A 144 -23.29 11.79 -11.92
N SER A 145 -22.39 11.19 -11.15
CA SER A 145 -22.55 9.84 -10.62
C SER A 145 -23.79 9.70 -9.70
N SER A 146 -24.26 10.78 -9.10
CA SER A 146 -25.42 10.82 -8.19
C SER A 146 -26.73 11.12 -8.90
N LEU A 147 -26.78 11.18 -10.24
CA LEU A 147 -27.95 11.60 -10.97
C LEU A 147 -29.17 10.71 -10.75
N GLN A 148 -28.99 9.37 -10.68
CA GLN A 148 -30.11 8.46 -10.40
C GLN A 148 -30.63 8.61 -8.96
N LEU A 149 -29.77 8.90 -7.99
CA LEU A 149 -30.22 9.23 -6.63
C LEU A 149 -31.03 10.53 -6.61
N ALA A 150 -30.56 11.57 -7.31
CA ALA A 150 -31.30 12.81 -7.48
C ALA A 150 -32.66 12.58 -8.19
N ALA A 151 -32.70 11.67 -9.17
CA ALA A 151 -33.93 11.27 -9.84
C ALA A 151 -34.92 10.59 -8.90
N VAL A 152 -34.47 9.67 -8.06
CA VAL A 152 -35.30 9.03 -7.03
C VAL A 152 -35.87 10.07 -6.05
N GLU A 153 -35.04 11.01 -5.58
CA GLU A 153 -35.49 12.10 -4.69
C GLU A 153 -36.49 13.03 -5.39
N ALA A 154 -36.26 13.37 -6.66
CA ALA A 154 -37.16 14.20 -7.44
C ALA A 154 -38.53 13.52 -7.67
N ILE A 155 -38.56 12.21 -7.95
CA ILE A 155 -39.79 11.41 -8.11
C ILE A 155 -40.61 11.39 -6.81
N LYS A 156 -39.95 11.42 -5.66
CA LYS A 156 -40.63 11.46 -4.35
C LYS A 156 -41.22 12.82 -4.01
N ASN A 157 -40.78 13.89 -4.68
CA ASN A 157 -41.36 15.19 -4.48
C ASN A 157 -42.69 15.34 -5.24
N PRO A 158 -43.81 15.55 -4.54
CA PRO A 158 -45.13 15.70 -5.18
C PRO A 158 -45.20 16.78 -6.24
N GLU A 159 -44.42 17.86 -6.11
CA GLU A 159 -44.39 18.97 -7.06
C GLU A 159 -43.90 18.56 -8.44
N TYR A 160 -43.07 17.53 -8.51
CA TYR A 160 -42.45 17.09 -9.76
C TYR A 160 -43.17 15.91 -10.42
N THR A 161 -44.22 15.36 -9.78
CA THR A 161 -44.93 14.17 -10.26
C THR A 161 -45.40 14.31 -11.70
N ASN A 162 -45.98 15.47 -12.06
CA ASN A 162 -46.49 15.72 -13.42
C ASN A 162 -45.39 15.72 -14.49
N ALA A 163 -44.16 16.18 -14.15
CA ALA A 163 -43.06 16.18 -15.08
C ALA A 163 -42.60 14.76 -15.46
N PHE A 164 -42.63 13.82 -14.49
CA PHE A 164 -42.32 12.42 -14.77
C PHE A 164 -43.48 11.68 -15.43
N LEU A 165 -44.75 11.98 -15.10
CA LEU A 165 -45.91 11.41 -15.78
C LEU A 165 -45.96 11.82 -17.27
N ALA A 166 -45.40 12.98 -17.64
CA ALA A 166 -45.31 13.42 -19.03
C ALA A 166 -44.43 12.51 -19.91
N LEU A 167 -43.69 11.56 -19.31
CA LEU A 167 -42.94 10.53 -20.06
C LEU A 167 -43.84 9.39 -20.60
N GLN A 168 -45.08 9.22 -20.12
CA GLN A 168 -45.96 8.13 -20.54
C GLN A 168 -46.14 8.01 -22.06
N PRO A 169 -46.34 9.11 -22.83
CA PRO A 169 -46.50 9.01 -24.29
C PRO A 169 -45.23 8.52 -25.02
N GLN A 170 -44.06 8.71 -24.45
CA GLN A 170 -42.81 8.26 -25.02
C GLN A 170 -42.60 6.76 -24.78
N PHE A 171 -43.22 6.20 -23.76
CA PHE A 171 -43.09 4.79 -23.37
C PHE A 171 -44.48 4.10 -23.27
N PRO A 172 -45.22 3.93 -24.39
CA PRO A 172 -46.58 3.45 -24.36
C PRO A 172 -46.72 2.01 -23.85
N ASN A 173 -45.66 1.22 -23.91
CA ASN A 173 -45.63 -0.18 -23.45
C ASN A 173 -45.24 -0.32 -21.95
N LEU A 174 -44.95 0.77 -21.26
CA LEU A 174 -44.63 0.78 -19.86
C LEU A 174 -45.72 1.52 -19.07
N ASP A 175 -46.02 1.03 -17.88
CA ASP A 175 -46.93 1.71 -16.94
C ASP A 175 -46.13 2.69 -16.07
N ILE A 176 -45.86 3.88 -16.58
CA ILE A 176 -45.08 4.91 -15.87
C ILE A 176 -45.67 5.27 -14.51
N PRO A 177 -47.02 5.47 -14.36
CA PRO A 177 -47.62 5.70 -13.04
C PRO A 177 -47.25 4.65 -11.99
N SER A 178 -47.37 3.36 -12.35
CA SER A 178 -47.04 2.25 -11.45
C SER A 178 -45.52 2.21 -11.10
N ILE A 179 -44.67 2.49 -12.06
CA ILE A 179 -43.22 2.58 -11.84
C ILE A 179 -42.91 3.72 -10.87
N LEU A 180 -43.47 4.91 -11.06
CA LEU A 180 -43.26 6.06 -10.17
C LEU A 180 -43.78 5.77 -8.76
N GLU A 181 -44.95 5.12 -8.62
CA GLU A 181 -45.48 4.74 -7.32
C GLU A 181 -44.51 3.76 -6.57
N ASN A 182 -43.96 2.80 -7.27
CA ASN A 182 -42.99 1.88 -6.68
C ASN A 182 -41.71 2.61 -6.20
N ILE A 183 -41.22 3.59 -6.96
CA ILE A 183 -40.08 4.41 -6.57
C ILE A 183 -40.42 5.33 -5.39
N GLN A 184 -41.61 5.91 -5.37
CA GLN A 184 -42.07 6.75 -4.25
C GLN A 184 -42.18 5.96 -2.93
N ARG A 185 -42.52 4.68 -2.97
CA ARG A 185 -42.55 3.79 -1.80
C ARG A 185 -41.17 3.34 -1.33
N PHE A 186 -40.12 3.59 -2.10
CA PHE A 186 -38.75 3.19 -1.76
C PHE A 186 -38.24 3.96 -0.53
N ASP A 187 -38.11 3.28 0.61
CA ASP A 187 -37.74 3.90 1.88
C ASP A 187 -36.21 4.01 2.02
N LEU A 188 -35.70 5.23 1.83
CA LEU A 188 -34.30 5.60 1.98
C LEU A 188 -33.96 6.10 3.40
N ASN A 189 -34.95 6.24 4.30
CA ASN A 189 -34.70 6.70 5.64
C ASN A 189 -34.21 5.59 6.56
N PHE A 190 -33.08 5.84 7.20
CA PHE A 190 -32.54 4.97 8.22
C PHE A 190 -32.12 5.79 9.44
N LEU A 191 -32.73 5.55 10.59
CA LEU A 191 -32.49 6.28 11.84
C LEU A 191 -32.56 7.81 11.71
N GLY A 192 -33.44 8.31 10.86
CA GLY A 192 -33.62 9.75 10.62
C GLY A 192 -32.65 10.35 9.60
N ILE A 193 -31.79 9.53 8.98
CA ILE A 193 -30.86 9.95 7.94
C ILE A 193 -31.32 9.38 6.60
N ASN A 194 -31.47 10.24 5.60
CA ASN A 194 -31.70 9.81 4.23
C ASN A 194 -30.38 9.28 3.64
N LEU A 195 -30.40 8.03 3.20
CA LEU A 195 -29.22 7.30 2.71
C LEU A 195 -28.71 7.77 1.35
N SER A 196 -29.50 8.57 0.61
CA SER A 196 -29.05 9.24 -0.62
C SER A 196 -28.20 10.49 -0.35
N TRP A 197 -28.30 11.06 0.84
CA TRP A 197 -27.63 12.31 1.16
C TRP A 197 -26.13 12.12 1.37
N ASN A 198 -25.38 13.07 0.81
CA ASN A 198 -23.95 13.16 1.02
C ASN A 198 -23.67 14.14 2.19
N PRO A 199 -23.01 13.72 3.27
CA PRO A 199 -22.74 14.59 4.42
C PRO A 199 -21.95 15.86 4.10
N SER A 200 -21.13 15.85 3.04
CA SER A 200 -20.38 17.03 2.59
C SER A 200 -21.29 18.12 1.98
N VAL A 201 -22.48 17.74 1.52
CA VAL A 201 -23.44 18.63 0.86
C VAL A 201 -24.59 18.98 1.83
N VAL A 202 -25.15 17.98 2.50
CA VAL A 202 -26.25 18.14 3.46
C VAL A 202 -25.69 18.03 4.87
N LEU A 203 -25.36 19.19 5.45
CA LEU A 203 -24.86 19.25 6.83
C LEU A 203 -26.03 19.08 7.84
N GLY A 204 -25.70 18.76 9.07
CA GLY A 204 -26.66 18.54 10.15
C GLY A 204 -26.48 17.16 10.76
N ILE A 205 -27.57 16.39 10.91
CA ILE A 205 -27.53 15.03 11.49
C ILE A 205 -26.64 14.07 10.69
N THR A 206 -26.45 14.32 9.40
CA THR A 206 -25.60 13.53 8.50
C THR A 206 -24.12 13.53 8.92
N ILE A 207 -23.66 14.51 9.71
CA ILE A 207 -22.30 14.56 10.23
C ILE A 207 -21.96 13.40 11.17
N VAL A 208 -22.98 12.74 11.70
CA VAL A 208 -22.83 11.51 12.49
C VAL A 208 -22.26 10.37 11.64
N VAL A 209 -22.55 10.36 10.33
CA VAL A 209 -22.15 9.29 9.41
C VAL A 209 -20.63 9.12 9.32
N PRO A 210 -19.82 10.16 8.99
CA PRO A 210 -18.37 10.05 8.98
C PRO A 210 -17.78 9.71 10.35
N ILE A 211 -18.37 10.24 11.43
CA ILE A 211 -17.91 9.95 12.79
C ILE A 211 -18.07 8.45 13.11
N VAL A 212 -19.24 7.88 12.80
CA VAL A 212 -19.51 6.45 13.02
C VAL A 212 -18.65 5.58 12.09
N ALA A 213 -18.41 6.01 10.84
CA ALA A 213 -17.50 5.32 9.93
C ALA A 213 -16.07 5.29 10.48
N GLY A 214 -15.54 6.41 10.94
CA GLY A 214 -14.22 6.48 11.59
C GLY A 214 -14.14 5.65 12.87
N ALA A 215 -15.15 5.71 13.73
CA ALA A 215 -15.23 4.94 14.96
C ALA A 215 -15.28 3.42 14.68
N SER A 216 -16.05 2.98 13.69
CA SER A 216 -16.11 1.56 13.32
C SER A 216 -14.76 1.03 12.82
N SER A 217 -14.04 1.82 12.02
CA SER A 217 -12.69 1.49 11.57
C SER A 217 -11.68 1.46 12.71
N TRP A 218 -11.76 2.42 13.63
CA TRP A 218 -10.92 2.42 14.82
C TRP A 218 -11.15 1.17 15.66
N LEU A 219 -12.43 0.80 15.90
CA LEU A 219 -12.79 -0.43 16.64
C LEU A 219 -12.24 -1.68 15.94
N LEU A 220 -12.36 -1.76 14.62
CA LEU A 220 -11.81 -2.87 13.84
C LEU A 220 -10.29 -2.97 13.97
N CYS A 221 -9.57 -1.86 13.86
CA CYS A 221 -8.12 -1.83 14.04
C CYS A 221 -7.71 -2.26 15.46
N VAL A 222 -8.42 -1.79 16.48
CA VAL A 222 -8.16 -2.20 17.88
C VAL A 222 -8.43 -3.70 18.08
N ALA A 223 -9.52 -4.22 17.51
CA ALA A 223 -9.83 -5.64 17.57
C ALA A 223 -8.77 -6.49 16.87
N GLN A 224 -8.33 -6.08 15.67
CA GLN A 224 -7.27 -6.74 14.92
C GLN A 224 -5.95 -6.73 15.69
N ASN A 225 -5.54 -5.58 16.22
CA ASN A 225 -4.30 -5.46 17.00
C ASN A 225 -4.31 -6.31 18.26
N ARG A 226 -5.42 -6.36 18.99
CA ARG A 226 -5.56 -7.22 20.19
C ARG A 226 -5.57 -8.71 19.88
N SER A 227 -6.06 -9.07 18.71
CA SER A 227 -6.17 -10.46 18.25
C SER A 227 -4.90 -10.96 17.57
N ASN A 228 -4.03 -10.05 17.13
CA ASN A 228 -2.81 -10.40 16.41
C ASN A 228 -1.74 -10.92 17.37
N VAL A 229 -1.41 -12.19 17.24
CA VAL A 229 -0.37 -12.85 18.04
C VAL A 229 1.02 -12.26 17.80
N LEU A 230 1.26 -11.77 16.58
CA LEU A 230 2.53 -11.17 16.15
C LEU A 230 2.55 -9.64 16.31
N GLN A 231 1.65 -9.08 17.11
CA GLN A 231 1.57 -7.62 17.29
C GLN A 231 2.89 -7.02 17.81
N ALA A 232 3.58 -7.73 18.68
CA ALA A 232 4.86 -7.29 19.23
C ALA A 232 6.02 -7.31 18.21
N GLU A 233 5.87 -8.03 17.10
CA GLU A 233 6.85 -8.04 16.00
C GLU A 233 6.72 -6.84 15.06
N GLN A 234 5.62 -6.08 15.15
CA GLN A 234 5.40 -4.90 14.34
C GLN A 234 5.94 -3.65 15.03
N SER A 235 6.59 -2.78 14.27
CA SER A 235 7.02 -1.49 14.80
C SER A 235 5.81 -0.63 15.21
N LYS A 236 5.94 0.13 16.28
CA LYS A 236 4.87 1.06 16.75
C LYS A 236 4.49 2.05 15.65
N LEU A 237 5.45 2.53 14.89
CA LEU A 237 5.20 3.45 13.78
C LEU A 237 4.28 2.81 12.73
N ASN A 238 4.51 1.55 12.35
CA ASN A 238 3.66 0.83 11.41
C ASN A 238 2.23 0.65 11.95
N GLN A 239 2.09 0.30 13.23
CA GLN A 239 0.78 0.15 13.88
C GLN A 239 -0.01 1.47 13.88
N TYR A 240 0.61 2.59 14.25
CA TYR A 240 -0.05 3.90 14.26
C TYR A 240 -0.33 4.43 12.86
N SER A 241 0.55 4.22 11.90
CA SER A 241 0.33 4.65 10.52
C SER A 241 -0.83 3.89 9.85
N MET A 242 -0.94 2.58 10.09
CA MET A 242 -2.07 1.78 9.61
C MET A 242 -3.39 2.21 10.26
N LEU A 243 -3.39 2.48 11.56
CA LEU A 243 -4.55 3.00 12.26
C LEU A 243 -4.99 4.36 11.69
N ALA A 244 -4.06 5.31 11.56
CA ALA A 244 -4.34 6.64 11.04
C ALA A 244 -4.86 6.59 9.60
N LEU A 245 -4.26 5.74 8.75
CA LEU A 245 -4.71 5.55 7.37
C LEU A 245 -6.13 4.98 7.32
N SER A 246 -6.43 3.93 8.09
CA SER A 246 -7.73 3.27 8.11
C SER A 246 -8.84 4.20 8.61
N VAL A 247 -8.60 4.88 9.72
CA VAL A 247 -9.57 5.83 10.30
C VAL A 247 -9.72 7.05 9.38
N GLY A 248 -8.62 7.61 8.87
CA GLY A 248 -8.64 8.75 7.96
C GLY A 248 -9.40 8.46 6.67
N LEU A 249 -9.16 7.30 6.06
CA LEU A 249 -9.90 6.84 4.87
C LEU A 249 -11.41 6.68 5.17
N SER A 250 -11.75 6.14 6.34
CA SER A 250 -13.15 5.92 6.74
C SER A 250 -13.88 7.23 7.02
N LEU A 251 -13.22 8.20 7.63
CA LEU A 251 -13.76 9.56 7.80
C LEU A 251 -13.98 10.23 6.44
N TYR A 252 -12.99 10.13 5.56
CA TYR A 252 -13.07 10.68 4.20
C TYR A 252 -14.23 10.07 3.41
N LEU A 253 -14.30 8.74 3.32
CA LEU A 253 -15.40 8.05 2.64
C LEU A 253 -16.74 8.40 3.29
N GLY A 254 -16.83 8.38 4.62
CA GLY A 254 -18.07 8.74 5.32
C GLY A 254 -18.54 10.16 5.08
N PHE A 255 -17.65 11.09 4.74
CA PHE A 255 -17.97 12.49 4.51
C PHE A 255 -18.32 12.81 3.05
N PHE A 256 -17.66 12.15 2.09
CA PHE A 256 -17.76 12.50 0.66
C PHE A 256 -18.64 11.56 -0.17
N VAL A 257 -19.16 10.47 0.40
CA VAL A 257 -20.07 9.57 -0.30
C VAL A 257 -21.47 9.60 0.31
N PRO A 258 -22.50 9.13 -0.42
CA PRO A 258 -23.85 8.99 0.14
C PRO A 258 -23.87 8.15 1.42
N ALA A 259 -24.71 8.51 2.37
CA ALA A 259 -24.80 7.86 3.68
C ALA A 259 -25.05 6.35 3.59
N GLY A 260 -25.72 5.86 2.53
CA GLY A 260 -25.91 4.44 2.27
C GLY A 260 -24.60 3.67 2.04
N ILE A 261 -23.62 4.26 1.33
CA ILE A 261 -22.31 3.67 1.12
C ILE A 261 -21.52 3.65 2.44
N ALA A 262 -21.59 4.72 3.20
CA ALA A 262 -20.95 4.79 4.51
C ALA A 262 -21.59 3.78 5.50
N LEU A 263 -22.91 3.57 5.45
CA LEU A 263 -23.61 2.54 6.23
C LEU A 263 -23.11 1.13 5.90
N TYR A 264 -22.95 0.82 4.59
CA TYR A 264 -22.33 -0.44 4.17
C TYR A 264 -20.92 -0.59 4.77
N TRP A 265 -20.10 0.48 4.72
CA TRP A 265 -18.74 0.45 5.24
C TRP A 265 -18.72 0.19 6.75
N VAL A 266 -19.59 0.87 7.52
CA VAL A 266 -19.76 0.65 8.97
C VAL A 266 -20.18 -0.79 9.26
N ALA A 267 -21.21 -1.27 8.59
CA ALA A 267 -21.70 -2.65 8.77
C ALA A 267 -20.61 -3.68 8.42
N SER A 268 -19.84 -3.44 7.33
CA SER A 268 -18.73 -4.31 6.94
C SER A 268 -17.63 -4.36 7.99
N ASN A 269 -17.29 -3.24 8.63
CA ASN A 269 -16.30 -3.17 9.71
C ASN A 269 -16.79 -3.91 10.96
N LEU A 270 -18.04 -3.70 11.37
CA LEU A 270 -18.61 -4.36 12.54
C LEU A 270 -18.72 -5.88 12.33
N PHE A 271 -19.19 -6.34 11.17
CA PHE A 271 -19.21 -7.77 10.86
C PHE A 271 -17.82 -8.38 10.72
N ALA A 272 -16.82 -7.59 10.25
CA ALA A 272 -15.42 -8.03 10.25
C ALA A 272 -14.88 -8.27 11.66
N ILE A 273 -15.30 -7.49 12.65
CA ILE A 273 -14.94 -7.71 14.06
C ILE A 273 -15.54 -9.03 14.55
N VAL A 274 -16.84 -9.24 14.30
CA VAL A 274 -17.52 -10.50 14.68
C VAL A 274 -16.85 -11.69 14.02
N GLN A 275 -16.57 -11.60 12.73
CA GLN A 275 -15.90 -12.65 11.96
C GLN A 275 -14.49 -12.95 12.48
N LEU A 276 -13.73 -11.91 12.86
CA LEU A 276 -12.40 -12.04 13.44
C LEU A 276 -12.43 -12.87 14.73
N TYR A 277 -13.33 -12.54 15.63
CA TYR A 277 -13.45 -13.28 16.90
C TYR A 277 -14.01 -14.69 16.70
N ALA A 278 -14.97 -14.88 15.80
CA ALA A 278 -15.51 -16.19 15.45
C ALA A 278 -14.42 -17.11 14.86
N LEU A 279 -13.64 -16.61 13.91
CA LEU A 279 -12.53 -17.36 13.30
C LEU A 279 -11.45 -17.69 14.34
N ASN A 280 -11.11 -16.75 15.21
CA ASN A 280 -10.13 -16.98 16.26
C ASN A 280 -10.62 -17.98 17.34
N ALA A 281 -11.92 -18.10 17.55
CA ALA A 281 -12.49 -19.12 18.43
C ALA A 281 -12.45 -20.53 17.80
N VAL A 282 -12.75 -20.63 16.49
CA VAL A 282 -12.79 -21.91 15.76
C VAL A 282 -11.38 -22.36 15.34
N ILE A 283 -10.56 -21.45 14.87
CA ILE A 283 -9.19 -21.68 14.36
C ILE A 283 -8.23 -20.74 15.11
N PRO A 284 -7.91 -21.02 16.38
CA PRO A 284 -7.15 -20.11 17.23
C PRO A 284 -5.65 -20.07 16.86
N PRO A 285 -5.10 -18.95 16.35
CA PRO A 285 -3.68 -18.84 16.04
C PRO A 285 -2.78 -19.06 17.25
N LYS A 286 -3.26 -18.70 18.44
CA LYS A 286 -2.52 -18.85 19.72
C LYS A 286 -2.09 -20.27 20.02
N LYS A 287 -2.79 -21.29 19.53
CA LYS A 287 -2.43 -22.71 19.74
C LYS A 287 -1.20 -23.15 18.95
N TYR A 288 -0.85 -22.41 17.90
CA TYR A 288 0.24 -22.73 16.98
C TYR A 288 1.51 -21.94 17.26
N VAL A 289 1.51 -21.12 18.31
CA VAL A 289 2.67 -20.32 18.72
C VAL A 289 3.57 -21.11 19.63
N ASP A 290 4.82 -21.27 19.26
CA ASP A 290 5.88 -21.60 20.18
C ASP A 290 6.35 -20.31 20.88
N TYR A 291 5.72 -19.97 22.02
CA TYR A 291 6.01 -18.74 22.73
C TYR A 291 7.45 -18.65 23.21
N LYS A 292 8.03 -19.79 23.63
CA LYS A 292 9.42 -19.82 24.10
C LYS A 292 10.40 -19.52 22.96
N ALA A 293 10.28 -20.23 21.84
CA ALA A 293 11.10 -20.00 20.68
C ALA A 293 10.90 -18.59 20.08
N LEU A 294 9.66 -18.06 20.14
CA LEU A 294 9.35 -16.71 19.67
C LEU A 294 10.04 -15.65 20.55
N GLU A 295 9.98 -15.79 21.87
CA GLU A 295 10.59 -14.85 22.81
C GLU A 295 12.12 -14.87 22.74
N GLU A 296 12.73 -16.06 22.76
CA GLU A 296 14.17 -16.23 22.58
C GLU A 296 14.68 -15.61 21.27
N SER A 297 14.00 -15.87 20.15
CA SER A 297 14.39 -15.35 18.85
C SER A 297 14.20 -13.81 18.73
N ARG A 298 13.20 -13.27 19.43
CA ARG A 298 12.95 -11.83 19.53
C ARG A 298 14.03 -11.12 20.33
N GLU A 299 14.40 -11.69 21.48
CA GLU A 299 15.47 -11.14 22.33
C GLU A 299 16.81 -11.14 21.60
N GLU A 300 17.14 -12.22 20.90
CA GLU A 300 18.34 -12.30 20.07
C GLU A 300 18.38 -11.21 19.00
N LEU A 301 17.29 -11.05 18.23
CA LEU A 301 17.20 -10.02 17.21
C LEU A 301 17.23 -8.62 17.79
N ALA A 302 16.50 -8.36 18.89
CA ALA A 302 16.46 -7.06 19.55
C ALA A 302 17.83 -6.66 20.15
N ALA A 303 18.61 -7.62 20.63
CA ALA A 303 19.96 -7.36 21.12
C ALA A 303 20.88 -6.88 19.99
N LEU A 304 20.78 -7.51 18.79
CA LEU A 304 21.54 -7.10 17.61
C LEU A 304 21.07 -5.76 17.06
N GLU A 305 19.77 -5.49 17.06
CA GLU A 305 19.22 -4.20 16.63
C GLU A 305 19.69 -3.05 17.53
N LYS A 306 19.67 -3.25 18.86
CA LYS A 306 20.21 -2.25 19.83
C LYS A 306 21.70 -1.99 19.66
N LEU A 307 22.49 -3.03 19.39
CA LEU A 307 23.91 -2.89 19.08
C LEU A 307 24.10 -2.15 17.73
N GLY A 308 23.33 -2.52 16.73
CA GLY A 308 23.32 -1.87 15.42
C GLY A 308 22.86 -0.42 15.47
N GLU A 309 21.84 -0.09 16.29
CA GLU A 309 21.38 1.30 16.48
C GLU A 309 22.41 2.16 17.19
N LYS A 310 23.05 1.66 18.25
CA LYS A 310 24.17 2.38 18.90
C LYS A 310 25.31 2.63 17.93
N HIS A 311 25.72 1.63 17.18
CA HIS A 311 26.76 1.75 16.16
C HIS A 311 26.34 2.72 15.06
N ARG A 312 25.09 2.66 14.62
CA ARG A 312 24.52 3.48 13.53
C ARG A 312 24.28 4.93 13.92
N LEU A 313 23.90 5.22 15.17
CA LEU A 313 23.68 6.58 15.65
C LEU A 313 24.99 7.34 15.88
N PHE A 314 26.05 6.67 16.35
CA PHE A 314 27.35 7.31 16.61
C PHE A 314 28.26 7.31 15.36
N HIS A 315 28.33 6.22 14.60
CA HIS A 315 29.18 6.14 13.41
C HIS A 315 28.56 6.78 12.17
N LYS A 316 27.25 6.68 11.96
CA LYS A 316 26.59 7.24 10.79
C LYS A 316 26.71 8.76 10.68
N SER A 317 26.72 9.50 11.79
CA SER A 317 26.90 10.96 11.76
C SER A 317 28.33 11.37 11.39
N GLU A 318 29.34 10.63 11.82
CA GLU A 318 30.75 10.90 11.48
C GLU A 318 31.07 10.40 10.06
N GLU A 319 30.63 9.21 9.69
CA GLU A 319 30.78 8.67 8.33
C GLU A 319 30.05 9.54 7.29
N GLU A 320 28.84 9.98 7.57
CA GLU A 320 28.09 10.86 6.66
C GLU A 320 28.76 12.24 6.51
N LYS A 321 29.34 12.79 7.59
CA LYS A 321 30.11 14.04 7.53
C LYS A 321 31.39 13.85 6.71
N ARG A 322 32.11 12.75 6.95
CA ARG A 322 33.32 12.38 6.23
C ARG A 322 33.04 12.17 4.74
N GLU A 323 31.99 11.36 4.41
CA GLU A 323 31.56 11.14 3.04
C GLU A 323 31.22 12.45 2.32
N LYS A 324 30.48 13.34 2.98
CA LYS A 324 30.14 14.66 2.43
C LYS A 324 31.36 15.52 2.19
N ALA A 325 32.32 15.49 3.11
CA ALA A 325 33.58 16.23 2.99
C ALA A 325 34.42 15.64 1.85
N ASP A 326 34.57 14.33 1.77
CA ASP A 326 35.34 13.63 0.73
C ASP A 326 34.71 13.80 -0.65
N TYR A 327 33.37 13.73 -0.75
CA TYR A 327 32.62 13.99 -2.00
C TYR A 327 32.89 15.43 -2.49
N LYS A 328 32.83 16.42 -1.59
CA LYS A 328 33.12 17.82 -1.94
C LYS A 328 34.59 17.98 -2.34
N ARG A 329 35.53 17.37 -1.60
CA ARG A 329 36.97 17.40 -1.88
C ARG A 329 37.28 16.75 -3.24
N PHE A 330 36.63 15.63 -3.56
CA PHE A 330 36.80 14.97 -4.87
C PHE A 330 36.41 15.89 -6.02
N PHE A 331 35.30 16.57 -5.94
CA PHE A 331 34.83 17.47 -7.01
C PHE A 331 35.47 18.87 -6.99
N SER A 332 36.20 19.23 -5.93
CA SER A 332 36.97 20.50 -5.91
C SER A 332 38.25 20.45 -6.74
N ILE A 333 38.69 19.26 -7.13
CA ILE A 333 39.88 19.05 -7.96
C ILE A 333 39.43 18.81 -9.39
N ALA A 334 39.76 19.69 -10.32
CA ALA A 334 39.52 19.52 -11.72
C ALA A 334 40.60 18.61 -12.36
N ASN A 335 40.27 18.00 -13.52
CA ASN A 335 41.18 17.21 -14.34
C ASN A 335 41.90 16.09 -13.58
N LYS A 336 41.17 15.17 -13.01
CA LYS A 336 41.72 13.96 -12.41
C LYS A 336 42.16 13.01 -13.53
N HIS A 337 43.45 12.82 -13.71
CA HIS A 337 43.96 11.94 -14.76
C HIS A 337 43.73 10.48 -14.42
N LEU A 338 43.86 10.07 -13.14
CA LEU A 338 43.83 8.70 -12.74
C LEU A 338 43.07 8.50 -11.44
N VAL A 339 42.03 7.69 -11.51
CA VAL A 339 41.15 7.31 -10.38
C VAL A 339 41.19 5.81 -10.19
N PHE A 340 41.41 5.34 -8.98
CA PHE A 340 41.24 3.95 -8.58
C PHE A 340 39.95 3.82 -7.77
N TYR A 341 39.16 2.82 -8.04
CA TYR A 341 37.96 2.49 -7.29
C TYR A 341 38.05 1.10 -6.67
N ALA A 342 37.95 1.02 -5.35
CA ALA A 342 37.92 -0.20 -4.58
C ALA A 342 36.53 -0.41 -3.96
N GLU A 343 35.88 -1.51 -4.27
CA GLU A 343 34.54 -1.85 -3.77
C GLU A 343 34.53 -2.23 -2.29
N ARG A 344 35.64 -2.76 -1.79
CA ARG A 344 35.75 -3.26 -0.41
C ARG A 344 37.13 -2.94 0.17
N SER A 345 37.19 -2.94 1.50
CA SER A 345 38.45 -2.90 2.23
C SER A 345 39.37 -4.04 1.79
N GLY A 346 40.67 -3.75 1.74
CA GLY A 346 41.71 -4.70 1.37
C GLY A 346 41.90 -4.91 -0.13
N PHE A 347 41.12 -4.26 -1.00
CA PHE A 347 41.31 -4.35 -2.45
C PHE A 347 42.56 -3.57 -2.93
N TYR A 348 43.16 -2.73 -2.09
CA TYR A 348 44.42 -2.07 -2.38
C TYR A 348 45.51 -3.04 -2.81
N LYS A 349 45.55 -4.28 -2.26
CA LYS A 349 46.52 -5.32 -2.63
C LYS A 349 46.55 -5.63 -4.13
N TYR A 350 45.40 -5.53 -4.83
CA TYR A 350 45.33 -5.79 -6.28
C TYR A 350 45.88 -4.61 -7.10
N TYR A 351 45.92 -3.40 -6.52
CA TYR A 351 46.43 -2.22 -7.17
C TYR A 351 47.86 -1.87 -6.71
N GLU A 352 48.36 -2.46 -5.64
CA GLU A 352 49.61 -2.07 -4.97
C GLU A 352 50.81 -2.02 -5.93
N ALA A 353 51.01 -3.05 -6.72
CA ALA A 353 52.12 -3.13 -7.67
C ALA A 353 52.03 -2.00 -8.71
N LEU A 354 50.84 -1.75 -9.26
CA LEU A 354 50.60 -0.70 -10.24
C LEU A 354 50.75 0.69 -9.62
N ILE A 355 50.19 0.93 -8.45
CA ILE A 355 50.30 2.21 -7.73
C ILE A 355 51.74 2.49 -7.40
N ARG A 356 52.48 1.50 -6.87
CA ARG A 356 53.91 1.64 -6.54
C ARG A 356 54.77 1.95 -7.77
N TYR A 357 54.50 1.30 -8.89
CA TYR A 357 55.17 1.58 -10.17
C TYR A 357 54.88 3.00 -10.65
N LEU A 358 53.65 3.45 -10.64
CA LEU A 358 53.24 4.78 -11.06
C LEU A 358 53.89 5.87 -10.18
N LEU A 359 53.87 5.68 -8.86
CA LEU A 359 54.52 6.60 -7.93
C LEU A 359 56.04 6.71 -8.14
N LYS A 360 56.69 5.63 -8.57
CA LYS A 360 58.15 5.62 -8.83
C LYS A 360 58.52 6.20 -10.20
N LYS A 361 57.68 5.98 -11.21
CA LYS A 361 58.01 6.30 -12.61
C LYS A 361 57.35 7.55 -13.15
N THR A 362 56.33 8.06 -12.50
CA THR A 362 55.56 9.22 -12.94
C THR A 362 55.38 10.25 -11.81
N THR A 363 54.86 11.43 -12.17
CA THR A 363 54.47 12.47 -11.21
C THR A 363 52.97 12.51 -10.96
N VAL A 364 52.23 11.53 -11.44
CA VAL A 364 50.75 11.50 -11.40
C VAL A 364 50.25 11.45 -9.95
N THR A 365 49.15 12.16 -9.71
CA THR A 365 48.41 12.09 -8.47
C THR A 365 47.37 10.98 -8.63
N ILE A 366 47.29 10.08 -7.66
CA ILE A 366 46.39 8.95 -7.63
C ILE A 366 45.19 9.30 -6.75
N HIS A 367 44.00 9.35 -7.33
CA HIS A 367 42.76 9.53 -6.62
C HIS A 367 42.17 8.15 -6.32
N TYR A 368 42.07 7.78 -5.04
CA TYR A 368 41.62 6.46 -4.62
C TYR A 368 40.28 6.54 -3.91
N ILE A 369 39.28 5.94 -4.48
CA ILE A 369 37.89 5.90 -3.95
C ILE A 369 37.65 4.53 -3.31
N THR A 370 37.16 4.54 -2.07
CA THR A 370 36.77 3.32 -1.36
C THR A 370 35.40 3.48 -0.72
N ASN A 371 34.67 2.38 -0.63
CA ASN A 371 33.39 2.29 0.06
C ASN A 371 33.55 2.00 1.57
N ASP A 372 34.77 1.77 2.04
CA ASP A 372 35.07 1.49 3.44
C ASP A 372 35.70 2.71 4.12
N PRO A 373 35.11 3.26 5.19
CA PRO A 373 35.70 4.39 5.92
C PRO A 373 37.03 4.06 6.63
N ASP A 374 37.27 2.77 6.91
CA ASP A 374 38.44 2.27 7.64
C ASP A 374 39.45 1.59 6.72
N ASP A 375 39.37 1.81 5.42
CA ASP A 375 40.34 1.26 4.45
C ASP A 375 41.77 1.67 4.77
N ALA A 376 42.71 0.71 4.71
CA ALA A 376 44.12 0.90 4.99
C ALA A 376 44.79 1.97 4.08
N VAL A 377 44.18 2.31 2.95
CA VAL A 377 44.67 3.36 2.05
C VAL A 377 44.74 4.75 2.73
N PHE A 378 43.90 5.00 3.72
CA PHE A 378 43.94 6.28 4.45
C PHE A 378 45.25 6.43 5.24
N ALA A 379 45.70 5.39 5.95
CA ALA A 379 46.97 5.38 6.64
C ALA A 379 48.14 5.42 5.66
N LEU A 380 48.02 4.76 4.51
CA LEU A 380 49.05 4.80 3.47
C LEU A 380 49.23 6.20 2.86
N ALA A 381 48.12 6.92 2.69
CA ALA A 381 48.15 8.29 2.14
C ALA A 381 48.87 9.29 3.04
N GLU A 382 48.95 9.05 4.35
CA GLU A 382 49.75 9.87 5.27
C GLU A 382 51.26 9.79 4.94
N GLN A 383 51.71 8.63 4.47
CA GLN A 383 53.10 8.38 4.07
C GLN A 383 53.39 8.75 2.60
N GLN A 384 52.34 8.79 1.76
CA GLN A 384 52.42 9.00 0.32
C GLN A 384 51.47 10.13 -0.13
N PRO A 385 51.88 11.40 -0.06
CA PRO A 385 51.02 12.57 -0.31
C PRO A 385 50.38 12.63 -1.70
N ARG A 386 50.90 11.87 -2.67
CA ARG A 386 50.37 11.76 -4.01
C ARG A 386 49.20 10.79 -4.11
N ILE A 387 48.91 10.01 -3.08
CA ILE A 387 47.67 9.22 -2.98
C ILE A 387 46.62 10.06 -2.27
N LYS A 388 45.49 10.32 -2.91
CA LYS A 388 44.40 11.10 -2.38
C LYS A 388 43.19 10.16 -2.16
N PRO A 389 43.01 9.63 -0.95
CA PRO A 389 41.91 8.71 -0.65
C PRO A 389 40.61 9.47 -0.40
N TYR A 390 39.50 8.87 -0.80
CA TYR A 390 38.13 9.38 -0.61
C TYR A 390 37.19 8.27 -0.15
N TYR A 391 36.51 8.50 0.94
CA TYR A 391 35.42 7.64 1.38
C TYR A 391 34.11 8.05 0.70
N ILE A 392 33.55 7.19 -0.14
CA ILE A 392 32.28 7.42 -0.83
C ILE A 392 31.43 6.16 -0.69
N GLY A 393 30.35 6.25 0.06
CA GLY A 393 29.41 5.15 0.26
C GLY A 393 28.68 4.77 -1.03
N VAL A 394 28.21 3.53 -1.07
CA VAL A 394 27.56 2.90 -2.26
C VAL A 394 26.43 3.75 -2.83
N LYS A 395 25.65 4.43 -1.99
CA LYS A 395 24.54 5.28 -2.45
C LYS A 395 24.94 6.49 -3.28
N LYS A 396 26.15 7.02 -3.07
CA LYS A 396 26.68 8.17 -3.82
C LYS A 396 27.60 7.76 -4.97
N MET A 397 27.92 6.49 -5.06
CA MET A 397 28.83 5.98 -6.08
C MET A 397 28.31 6.21 -7.51
N ILE A 398 27.04 5.89 -7.76
CA ILE A 398 26.43 6.09 -9.09
C ILE A 398 26.44 7.57 -9.49
N PRO A 399 25.93 8.52 -8.67
CA PRO A 399 26.06 9.96 -8.97
C PRO A 399 27.50 10.44 -9.16
N LEU A 400 28.45 9.87 -8.43
CA LEU A 400 29.87 10.19 -8.56
C LEU A 400 30.41 9.73 -9.92
N MET A 401 30.14 8.47 -10.32
CA MET A 401 30.57 7.91 -11.61
C MET A 401 29.97 8.64 -12.79
N MET A 402 28.72 9.11 -12.68
CA MET A 402 28.04 9.88 -13.73
C MET A 402 28.64 11.28 -13.93
N LYS A 403 29.21 11.87 -12.87
CA LYS A 403 29.71 13.26 -12.85
C LYS A 403 31.23 13.35 -12.81
N MET A 404 31.92 12.21 -12.69
CA MET A 404 33.36 12.15 -12.55
C MET A 404 34.06 12.80 -13.74
N ASP A 405 35.05 13.63 -13.46
CA ASP A 405 35.97 14.21 -14.42
C ASP A 405 37.34 13.54 -14.26
N ALA A 406 37.56 12.48 -15.05
CA ALA A 406 38.78 11.68 -15.04
C ALA A 406 39.10 11.18 -16.43
N ASP A 407 40.39 10.95 -16.71
CA ASP A 407 40.80 10.34 -17.99
C ASP A 407 40.70 8.82 -17.92
N ILE A 408 41.21 8.25 -16.80
CA ILE A 408 41.28 6.78 -16.60
C ILE A 408 40.71 6.42 -15.22
N VAL A 409 39.86 5.41 -15.17
CA VAL A 409 39.37 4.80 -13.94
C VAL A 409 39.79 3.33 -13.91
N VAL A 410 40.50 2.93 -12.88
CA VAL A 410 40.93 1.56 -12.62
C VAL A 410 40.02 0.94 -11.57
N MET A 411 39.43 -0.19 -11.84
CA MET A 411 38.49 -0.85 -10.92
C MET A 411 38.62 -2.35 -10.94
N THR A 412 38.06 -3.00 -9.90
CA THR A 412 38.00 -4.46 -9.78
C THR A 412 36.64 -5.03 -10.18
N THR A 413 35.66 -4.19 -10.52
CA THR A 413 34.33 -4.64 -10.98
C THR A 413 34.41 -5.23 -12.38
N PRO A 414 34.19 -6.54 -12.55
CA PRO A 414 34.45 -7.23 -13.83
C PRO A 414 33.37 -6.96 -14.88
N ASP A 415 32.12 -6.71 -14.44
CA ASP A 415 30.97 -6.59 -15.34
C ASP A 415 30.08 -5.45 -14.87
N LEU A 416 30.16 -4.33 -15.58
CA LEU A 416 29.42 -3.11 -15.27
C LEU A 416 27.91 -3.24 -15.46
N ASP A 417 27.41 -4.27 -16.14
CA ASP A 417 25.98 -4.47 -16.36
C ASP A 417 25.32 -5.38 -15.30
N ASN A 418 26.11 -6.23 -14.63
CA ASN A 418 25.61 -7.16 -13.61
C ASN A 418 25.61 -6.62 -12.20
N TYR A 419 26.28 -5.49 -11.95
CA TYR A 419 26.34 -4.82 -10.67
C TYR A 419 25.61 -3.48 -10.68
N TYR A 420 25.52 -2.81 -9.54
CA TYR A 420 24.85 -1.52 -9.40
C TYR A 420 25.47 -0.38 -10.22
N ILE A 421 26.74 -0.50 -10.64
CA ILE A 421 27.35 0.41 -11.62
C ILE A 421 27.10 -0.14 -13.03
N LYS A 422 26.09 0.42 -13.69
CA LYS A 422 25.74 0.03 -15.06
C LYS A 422 26.50 0.87 -16.08
N ARG A 423 26.96 0.25 -17.16
CA ARG A 423 27.68 0.92 -18.25
C ARG A 423 26.90 2.07 -18.89
N SER A 424 25.57 1.99 -18.86
CA SER A 424 24.69 3.06 -19.33
C SER A 424 24.68 4.31 -18.44
N LEU A 425 25.12 4.18 -17.19
CA LEU A 425 25.11 5.26 -16.19
C LEU A 425 26.49 5.93 -16.02
N ILE A 426 27.56 5.40 -16.63
CA ILE A 426 28.90 5.97 -16.54
C ILE A 426 29.27 6.79 -17.77
N ARG A 427 30.20 7.73 -17.63
CA ARG A 427 30.68 8.56 -18.74
C ARG A 427 31.44 7.71 -19.76
N LYS A 428 31.15 7.90 -21.04
CA LYS A 428 31.75 7.14 -22.14
C LYS A 428 33.09 7.69 -22.60
N ASP A 429 33.43 8.92 -22.21
CA ASP A 429 34.68 9.60 -22.50
C ASP A 429 35.81 9.26 -21.51
N ILE A 430 35.54 8.41 -20.52
CA ILE A 430 36.52 7.90 -19.57
C ILE A 430 36.97 6.50 -20.00
N GLU A 431 38.26 6.24 -19.93
CA GLU A 431 38.80 4.89 -20.13
C GLU A 431 38.71 4.07 -18.83
N TYR A 432 38.07 2.91 -18.88
CA TYR A 432 37.89 2.01 -17.73
C TYR A 432 38.82 0.82 -17.86
N ILE A 433 39.70 0.63 -16.86
CA ILE A 433 40.62 -0.50 -16.78
C ILE A 433 40.15 -1.45 -15.69
N PHE A 434 39.91 -2.70 -16.07
CA PHE A 434 39.56 -3.76 -15.14
C PHE A 434 40.82 -4.48 -14.66
N VAL A 435 40.95 -4.60 -13.33
CA VAL A 435 42.00 -5.42 -12.69
C VAL A 435 41.34 -6.65 -12.13
N PRO A 436 41.62 -7.85 -12.68
CA PRO A 436 41.03 -9.08 -12.18
C PRO A 436 41.52 -9.37 -10.76
N HIS A 437 40.63 -9.97 -9.97
CA HIS A 437 40.90 -10.47 -8.62
C HIS A 437 40.24 -11.84 -8.47
N ASP A 438 40.98 -12.80 -7.97
CA ASP A 438 40.51 -14.12 -7.60
C ASP A 438 40.19 -14.22 -6.10
#